data_dcf3614e75d1f781dd70d1a51805501f
#
_entry.id   dcf3614e75d1f781dd70d1a51805501f
#
_cell.length_a   1.000
_cell.length_b   1.000
_cell.length_c   1.000
_cell.angle_alpha   90.00
_cell.angle_beta   90.00
_cell.angle_gamma   90.00
#
_symmetry.space_group_name_H-M   'P 1'
#
loop_
_entity.id
_entity.type
_entity.pdbx_description
1 polymer ?
#
loop_
_entity_poly.entity_id
_entity_poly.type
_entity_poly.pdbx_seq_one_letter_code
_entity_poly.pdbx_strand_id
1 'polypeptide(L)'
;MMNRMVKKDFAQEIAAVIRTAKNGDRLPELLKHYHWRDVAKAITLLADAERERLFRQMDAQTLAEIFPYLDDASRYLAELPAALAAEMIADMDTADALDMLRELPEEKKQTLAAHLDDDTRKDVQRLLAFHQEEIGSRMSGNFVCIPDTLTVCGAMNELVRQAGEHDNISTLYVVDGSGVFAGAIDLKDLIIARENDPLSGIIRRSYPYVLAHERVEDCIDRIAEYEEDSLPVLTEDGRIAGILTAQDLVELVDDAMGDDYAKLGG
;
A
#
# COMPACT_ATOMS: atom_id res chain seq x y z
N MET A 1 -12.77 -33.10 -25.40
CA MET A 1 -12.14 -33.31 -24.07
C MET A 1 -11.34 -32.08 -23.74
N MET A 2 -11.90 -31.14 -22.99
CA MET A 2 -11.22 -29.94 -22.51
C MET A 2 -10.25 -30.36 -21.39
N ASN A 3 -8.95 -30.24 -21.64
CA ASN A 3 -7.90 -30.49 -20.68
C ASN A 3 -8.02 -29.40 -19.57
N ARG A 4 -8.62 -29.73 -18.43
CA ARG A 4 -8.57 -28.90 -17.22
C ARG A 4 -7.10 -28.82 -16.82
N MET A 5 -6.42 -27.72 -17.14
CA MET A 5 -5.15 -27.40 -16.50
C MET A 5 -5.39 -27.41 -14.98
N VAL A 6 -4.92 -28.46 -14.33
CA VAL A 6 -4.87 -28.51 -12.86
C VAL A 6 -3.91 -27.41 -12.44
N LYS A 7 -4.44 -26.34 -11.83
CA LYS A 7 -3.64 -25.25 -11.30
C LYS A 7 -2.72 -25.85 -10.25
N LYS A 8 -1.41 -25.88 -10.48
CA LYS A 8 -0.43 -26.45 -9.57
C LYS A 8 -0.50 -25.67 -8.25
N ASP A 9 -0.74 -26.38 -7.15
CA ASP A 9 -0.72 -25.77 -5.82
C ASP A 9 0.73 -25.70 -5.34
N PHE A 10 1.31 -24.52 -5.41
CA PHE A 10 2.69 -24.28 -5.00
C PHE A 10 2.86 -24.21 -3.47
N ALA A 11 1.81 -24.04 -2.69
CA ALA A 11 1.91 -23.88 -1.25
C ALA A 11 2.57 -25.10 -0.55
N GLN A 12 2.21 -26.31 -0.98
CA GLN A 12 2.83 -27.54 -0.43
C GLN A 12 4.29 -27.70 -0.85
N GLU A 13 4.63 -27.33 -2.09
CA GLU A 13 6.01 -27.35 -2.58
C GLU A 13 6.88 -26.37 -1.78
N ILE A 14 6.40 -25.14 -1.59
CA ILE A 14 7.07 -24.10 -0.81
C ILE A 14 7.25 -24.55 0.65
N ALA A 15 6.19 -25.10 1.27
CA ALA A 15 6.27 -25.63 2.62
C ALA A 15 7.32 -26.74 2.75
N ALA A 16 7.45 -27.62 1.74
CA ALA A 16 8.50 -28.65 1.70
C ALA A 16 9.90 -28.04 1.56
N VAL A 17 10.07 -26.99 0.74
CA VAL A 17 11.33 -26.23 0.62
C VAL A 17 11.72 -25.64 1.97
N ILE A 18 10.80 -24.99 2.67
CA ILE A 18 11.05 -24.39 3.99
C ILE A 18 11.44 -25.47 5.02
N ARG A 19 10.77 -26.64 5.02
CA ARG A 19 11.09 -27.76 5.93
C ARG A 19 12.45 -28.37 5.69
N THR A 20 12.85 -28.48 4.44
CA THR A 20 14.10 -29.15 4.03
C THR A 20 15.32 -28.23 4.00
N ALA A 21 15.11 -26.93 4.04
CA ALA A 21 16.18 -25.93 4.07
C ALA A 21 17.10 -26.14 5.29
N LYS A 22 18.41 -26.17 5.05
CA LYS A 22 19.43 -26.38 6.09
C LYS A 22 19.82 -25.05 6.73
N ASN A 23 20.42 -25.14 7.92
CA ASN A 23 21.05 -23.99 8.55
C ASN A 23 22.18 -23.46 7.64
N GLY A 24 21.99 -22.28 7.07
CA GLY A 24 22.91 -21.67 6.11
C GLY A 24 22.31 -21.43 4.71
N ASP A 25 21.19 -22.06 4.37
CA ASP A 25 20.43 -21.74 3.17
C ASP A 25 19.72 -20.38 3.39
N ARG A 26 19.84 -19.47 2.42
CA ARG A 26 19.12 -18.18 2.47
C ARG A 26 17.69 -18.39 2.01
N LEU A 27 16.77 -18.63 2.94
CA LEU A 27 15.36 -18.85 2.65
C LEU A 27 14.73 -17.71 1.79
N PRO A 28 14.98 -16.42 2.04
CA PRO A 28 14.46 -15.35 1.18
C PRO A 28 14.87 -15.56 -0.29
N GLU A 29 16.12 -15.91 -0.56
CA GLU A 29 16.61 -16.14 -1.93
C GLU A 29 15.94 -17.34 -2.62
N LEU A 30 15.57 -18.37 -1.87
CA LEU A 30 14.85 -19.53 -2.41
C LEU A 30 13.38 -19.20 -2.69
N LEU A 31 12.77 -18.33 -1.90
CA LEU A 31 11.36 -18.01 -1.96
C LEU A 31 11.03 -16.91 -2.96
N LYS A 32 11.97 -16.03 -3.33
CA LYS A 32 11.74 -14.94 -4.28
C LYS A 32 11.30 -15.38 -5.70
N HIS A 33 11.45 -16.66 -6.03
CA HIS A 33 10.98 -17.23 -7.30
C HIS A 33 9.50 -17.65 -7.29
N TYR A 34 8.86 -17.59 -6.13
CA TYR A 34 7.44 -17.87 -5.96
C TYR A 34 6.67 -16.55 -5.76
N HIS A 35 5.40 -16.56 -6.12
CA HIS A 35 4.53 -15.44 -5.82
C HIS A 35 4.27 -15.36 -4.31
N TRP A 36 4.32 -14.17 -3.71
CA TRP A 36 4.19 -14.00 -2.25
C TRP A 36 2.87 -14.54 -1.70
N ARG A 37 1.80 -14.47 -2.48
CA ARG A 37 0.52 -15.11 -2.14
C ARG A 37 0.63 -16.63 -1.94
N ASP A 38 1.45 -17.32 -2.73
CA ASP A 38 1.66 -18.77 -2.56
C ASP A 38 2.59 -19.05 -1.37
N VAL A 39 3.53 -18.15 -1.08
CA VAL A 39 4.37 -18.19 0.13
C VAL A 39 3.51 -18.00 1.38
N ALA A 40 2.61 -17.01 1.39
CA ALA A 40 1.66 -16.77 2.48
C ALA A 40 0.81 -18.03 2.75
N LYS A 41 0.25 -18.66 1.73
CA LYS A 41 -0.46 -19.94 1.87
C LYS A 41 0.43 -21.06 2.43
N ALA A 42 1.69 -21.11 2.02
CA ALA A 42 2.61 -22.11 2.56
C ALA A 42 2.89 -21.89 4.06
N ILE A 43 2.97 -20.64 4.52
CA ILE A 43 3.14 -20.29 5.94
C ILE A 43 2.01 -20.89 6.78
N THR A 44 0.76 -20.87 6.30
CA THR A 44 -0.37 -21.48 7.03
C THR A 44 -0.27 -22.99 7.19
N LEU A 45 0.54 -23.66 6.37
CA LEU A 45 0.77 -25.11 6.42
C LEU A 45 1.95 -25.51 7.32
N LEU A 46 2.68 -24.56 7.86
CA LEU A 46 3.84 -24.78 8.71
C LEU A 46 3.44 -24.96 10.18
N ALA A 47 4.18 -25.80 10.90
CA ALA A 47 4.10 -25.84 12.36
C ALA A 47 4.77 -24.59 12.98
N ASP A 48 4.41 -24.26 14.23
CA ASP A 48 4.91 -23.06 14.93
C ASP A 48 6.45 -22.96 14.91
N ALA A 49 7.15 -24.06 15.20
CA ALA A 49 8.62 -24.11 15.18
C ALA A 49 9.23 -23.93 13.77
N GLU A 50 8.49 -24.31 12.72
CA GLU A 50 8.91 -24.12 11.33
C GLU A 50 8.75 -22.66 10.91
N ARG A 51 7.63 -22.01 11.33
CA ARG A 51 7.39 -20.57 11.11
C ARG A 51 8.39 -19.72 11.86
N GLU A 52 8.64 -20.02 13.14
CA GLU A 52 9.64 -19.30 13.93
C GLU A 52 11.02 -19.31 13.26
N ARG A 53 11.43 -20.48 12.74
CA ARG A 53 12.69 -20.63 12.01
C ARG A 53 12.69 -19.82 10.71
N LEU A 54 11.56 -19.79 9.98
CA LEU A 54 11.38 -19.00 8.76
C LEU A 54 11.52 -17.52 9.09
N PHE A 55 10.72 -17.01 10.02
CA PHE A 55 10.68 -15.59 10.38
C PHE A 55 12.01 -15.04 10.90
N ARG A 56 12.82 -15.86 11.59
CA ARG A 56 14.18 -15.47 11.99
C ARG A 56 15.15 -15.26 10.84
N GLN A 57 14.86 -15.75 9.64
CA GLN A 57 15.71 -15.63 8.46
C GLN A 57 15.18 -14.62 7.44
N MET A 58 13.97 -14.10 7.65
CA MET A 58 13.36 -13.09 6.80
C MET A 58 13.76 -11.69 7.26
N ASP A 59 13.96 -10.80 6.30
CA ASP A 59 14.05 -9.36 6.53
C ASP A 59 12.65 -8.71 6.54
N ALA A 60 12.58 -7.50 7.06
CA ALA A 60 11.35 -6.73 7.19
C ALA A 60 10.68 -6.50 5.84
N GLN A 61 11.45 -6.12 4.82
CA GLN A 61 10.95 -5.86 3.47
C GLN A 61 10.28 -7.10 2.85
N THR A 62 10.92 -8.27 2.95
CA THR A 62 10.33 -9.52 2.44
C THR A 62 9.05 -9.89 3.19
N LEU A 63 8.99 -9.66 4.51
CA LEU A 63 7.79 -9.89 5.30
C LEU A 63 6.67 -8.93 4.93
N ALA A 64 6.97 -7.64 4.68
CA ALA A 64 6.02 -6.63 4.24
C ALA A 64 5.30 -7.04 2.94
N GLU A 65 5.99 -7.70 2.02
CA GLU A 65 5.41 -8.23 0.77
C GLU A 65 4.53 -9.48 0.97
N ILE A 66 4.73 -10.25 2.04
CA ILE A 66 4.04 -11.52 2.28
C ILE A 66 2.79 -11.34 3.14
N PHE A 67 2.90 -10.52 4.20
CA PHE A 67 1.88 -10.41 5.24
C PHE A 67 0.51 -9.97 4.76
N PRO A 68 0.36 -9.06 3.75
CA PRO A 68 -0.94 -8.69 3.18
C PRO A 68 -1.75 -9.86 2.60
N TYR A 69 -1.07 -10.98 2.27
CA TYR A 69 -1.73 -12.18 1.74
C TYR A 69 -2.09 -13.23 2.80
N LEU A 70 -1.88 -12.95 4.10
CA LEU A 70 -2.22 -13.86 5.20
C LEU A 70 -3.64 -13.58 5.70
N ASP A 71 -4.51 -14.60 5.71
CA ASP A 71 -5.91 -14.49 6.17
C ASP A 71 -6.05 -14.11 7.66
N ASP A 72 -5.01 -14.33 8.49
CA ASP A 72 -4.99 -14.01 9.94
C ASP A 72 -3.62 -13.39 10.27
N ALA A 73 -3.30 -12.28 9.60
CA ALA A 73 -1.99 -11.63 9.69
C ALA A 73 -1.66 -11.20 11.13
N SER A 74 -2.65 -10.74 11.89
CA SER A 74 -2.49 -10.31 13.28
C SER A 74 -1.99 -11.43 14.21
N ARG A 75 -2.39 -12.68 13.95
CA ARG A 75 -1.90 -13.85 14.66
C ARG A 75 -0.40 -14.08 14.40
N TYR A 76 0.00 -14.06 13.12
CA TYR A 76 1.39 -14.31 12.74
C TYR A 76 2.31 -13.15 13.12
N LEU A 77 1.80 -11.94 13.12
CA LEU A 77 2.52 -10.76 13.63
C LEU A 77 2.93 -10.95 15.11
N ALA A 78 2.09 -11.64 15.89
CA ALA A 78 2.38 -11.94 17.27
C ALA A 78 3.55 -12.94 17.47
N GLU A 79 3.92 -13.67 16.43
CA GLU A 79 5.05 -14.61 16.42
C GLU A 79 6.39 -13.91 16.10
N LEU A 80 6.35 -12.67 15.57
CA LEU A 80 7.54 -11.89 15.23
C LEU A 80 8.14 -11.20 16.48
N PRO A 81 9.46 -11.00 16.52
CA PRO A 81 10.09 -10.06 17.45
C PRO A 81 9.53 -8.65 17.23
N ALA A 82 9.23 -7.91 18.30
CA ALA A 82 8.57 -6.60 18.19
C ALA A 82 9.33 -5.58 17.31
N ALA A 83 10.67 -5.60 17.33
CA ALA A 83 11.49 -4.74 16.48
C ALA A 83 11.31 -5.09 14.99
N LEU A 84 11.36 -6.39 14.63
CA LEU A 84 11.18 -6.83 13.25
C LEU A 84 9.75 -6.57 12.76
N ALA A 85 8.74 -6.75 13.63
CA ALA A 85 7.35 -6.43 13.31
C ALA A 85 7.16 -4.93 13.06
N ALA A 86 7.83 -4.06 13.82
CA ALA A 86 7.77 -2.62 13.62
C ALA A 86 8.46 -2.19 12.30
N GLU A 87 9.66 -2.73 12.01
CA GLU A 87 10.34 -2.50 10.74
C GLU A 87 9.48 -2.98 9.56
N MET A 88 8.87 -4.16 9.64
CA MET A 88 7.98 -4.68 8.61
C MET A 88 6.77 -3.75 8.37
N ILE A 89 6.12 -3.26 9.44
CA ILE A 89 5.00 -2.33 9.31
C ILE A 89 5.45 -1.01 8.67
N ALA A 90 6.66 -0.54 8.95
CA ALA A 90 7.21 0.66 8.33
C ALA A 90 7.50 0.48 6.82
N ASP A 91 7.82 -0.75 6.39
CA ASP A 91 8.11 -1.10 5.00
C ASP A 91 6.84 -1.50 4.20
N MET A 92 5.69 -1.71 4.87
CA MET A 92 4.42 -2.08 4.23
C MET A 92 3.78 -0.89 3.50
N ASP A 93 2.90 -1.21 2.53
CA ASP A 93 1.93 -0.23 2.07
C ASP A 93 1.09 0.30 3.24
N THR A 94 0.81 1.60 3.21
CA THR A 94 0.17 2.29 4.34
C THR A 94 -1.21 1.73 4.66
N ALA A 95 -2.00 1.34 3.65
CA ALA A 95 -3.33 0.78 3.84
C ALA A 95 -3.25 -0.58 4.52
N ASP A 96 -2.39 -1.49 4.03
CA ASP A 96 -2.16 -2.81 4.62
C ASP A 96 -1.65 -2.72 6.07
N ALA A 97 -0.71 -1.80 6.32
CA ALA A 97 -0.19 -1.54 7.66
C ALA A 97 -1.27 -1.09 8.64
N LEU A 98 -2.18 -0.21 8.18
CA LEU A 98 -3.29 0.28 9.01
C LEU A 98 -4.32 -0.79 9.31
N ASP A 99 -4.72 -1.59 8.32
CA ASP A 99 -5.68 -2.67 8.52
C ASP A 99 -5.12 -3.69 9.50
N MET A 100 -3.86 -4.06 9.35
CA MET A 100 -3.19 -4.94 10.31
C MET A 100 -3.12 -4.35 11.72
N LEU A 101 -2.78 -3.07 11.85
CA LEU A 101 -2.71 -2.39 13.15
C LEU A 101 -4.09 -2.27 13.82
N ARG A 102 -5.17 -2.07 13.05
CA ARG A 102 -6.54 -2.00 13.59
C ARG A 102 -6.98 -3.29 14.26
N GLU A 103 -6.60 -4.43 13.70
CA GLU A 103 -6.93 -5.76 14.24
C GLU A 103 -6.16 -6.11 15.51
N LEU A 104 -5.07 -5.40 15.82
CA LEU A 104 -4.24 -5.71 17.00
C LEU A 104 -4.87 -5.24 18.31
N PRO A 105 -4.67 -6.00 19.40
CA PRO A 105 -4.95 -5.53 20.75
C PRO A 105 -4.14 -4.27 21.09
N GLU A 106 -4.73 -3.35 21.87
CA GLU A 106 -4.13 -2.05 22.19
C GLU A 106 -2.73 -2.15 22.83
N GLU A 107 -2.51 -3.15 23.69
CA GLU A 107 -1.20 -3.42 24.31
C GLU A 107 -0.11 -3.69 23.26
N LYS A 108 -0.47 -4.43 22.18
CA LYS A 108 0.46 -4.72 21.11
C LYS A 108 0.72 -3.52 20.22
N LYS A 109 -0.31 -2.71 19.93
CA LYS A 109 -0.15 -1.44 19.20
C LYS A 109 0.86 -0.55 19.87
N GLN A 110 0.75 -0.37 21.21
CA GLN A 110 1.68 0.42 22.00
C GLN A 110 3.10 -0.13 21.94
N THR A 111 3.26 -1.47 22.02
CA THR A 111 4.57 -2.11 21.94
C THR A 111 5.22 -1.88 20.58
N LEU A 112 4.47 -2.01 19.49
CA LEU A 112 4.98 -1.76 18.13
C LEU A 112 5.30 -0.27 17.94
N ALA A 113 4.42 0.63 18.35
CA ALA A 113 4.62 2.07 18.24
C ALA A 113 5.89 2.54 18.97
N ALA A 114 6.31 1.85 20.03
CA ALA A 114 7.55 2.17 20.75
C ALA A 114 8.82 1.81 19.93
N HIS A 115 8.71 0.96 18.92
CA HIS A 115 9.82 0.56 18.04
C HIS A 115 9.81 1.29 16.69
N LEU A 116 8.71 1.99 16.33
CA LEU A 116 8.65 2.83 15.13
C LEU A 116 9.48 4.10 15.34
N ASP A 117 10.10 4.59 14.27
CA ASP A 117 10.70 5.94 14.27
C ASP A 117 9.62 7.02 14.47
N ASP A 118 10.06 8.23 14.79
CA ASP A 118 9.13 9.31 15.17
C ASP A 118 8.23 9.77 14.01
N ASP A 119 8.69 9.69 12.78
CA ASP A 119 7.94 10.16 11.61
C ASP A 119 6.91 9.11 11.18
N THR A 120 7.30 7.84 11.05
CA THR A 120 6.39 6.71 10.81
C THR A 120 5.31 6.62 11.89
N ARG A 121 5.68 6.81 13.16
CA ARG A 121 4.71 6.81 14.27
C ARG A 121 3.67 7.90 14.14
N LYS A 122 4.05 9.12 13.77
CA LYS A 122 3.11 10.24 13.56
C LYS A 122 2.17 9.97 12.39
N ASP A 123 2.69 9.42 11.29
CA ASP A 123 1.88 9.10 10.12
C ASP A 123 0.86 8.00 10.44
N VAL A 124 1.28 6.92 11.08
CA VAL A 124 0.37 5.86 11.57
C VAL A 124 -0.70 6.44 12.51
N GLN A 125 -0.30 7.29 13.48
CA GLN A 125 -1.28 7.91 14.39
C GLN A 125 -2.26 8.82 13.67
N ARG A 126 -1.80 9.60 12.68
CA ARG A 126 -2.64 10.47 11.87
C ARG A 126 -3.69 9.66 11.09
N LEU A 127 -3.27 8.56 10.49
CA LEU A 127 -4.14 7.71 9.68
C LEU A 127 -5.11 6.89 10.53
N LEU A 128 -4.68 6.42 11.69
CA LEU A 128 -5.57 5.75 12.66
C LEU A 128 -6.63 6.70 13.26
N ALA A 129 -6.47 8.02 13.11
CA ALA A 129 -7.49 9.00 13.53
C ALA A 129 -8.72 9.02 12.62
N PHE A 130 -8.63 8.53 11.38
CA PHE A 130 -9.78 8.40 10.48
C PHE A 130 -10.64 7.19 10.87
N HIS A 131 -11.96 7.35 10.76
CA HIS A 131 -12.89 6.23 10.89
C HIS A 131 -12.75 5.27 9.70
N GLN A 132 -13.04 3.98 9.92
CA GLN A 132 -12.92 2.95 8.86
C GLN A 132 -13.79 3.24 7.62
N GLU A 133 -14.88 3.99 7.81
CA GLU A 133 -15.80 4.40 6.76
C GLU A 133 -15.34 5.66 6.00
N GLU A 134 -14.28 6.33 6.43
CA GLU A 134 -13.74 7.54 5.80
C GLU A 134 -12.66 7.19 4.77
N ILE A 135 -12.61 7.93 3.68
CA ILE A 135 -11.61 7.79 2.60
C ILE A 135 -10.18 7.86 3.15
N GLY A 136 -9.92 8.75 4.10
CA GLY A 136 -8.60 8.90 4.72
C GLY A 136 -8.08 7.66 5.42
N SER A 137 -8.98 6.71 5.73
CA SER A 137 -8.60 5.43 6.33
C SER A 137 -8.02 4.41 5.34
N ARG A 138 -8.17 4.67 4.05
CA ARG A 138 -7.78 3.78 2.95
C ARG A 138 -6.70 4.39 2.05
N MET A 139 -6.28 5.64 2.33
CA MET A 139 -5.30 6.33 1.50
C MET A 139 -3.87 5.81 1.74
N SER A 140 -3.08 5.78 0.67
CA SER A 140 -1.65 5.50 0.69
C SER A 140 -0.82 6.79 0.67
N GLY A 141 0.34 6.80 1.34
CA GLY A 141 1.36 7.84 1.23
C GLY A 141 2.32 7.66 0.05
N ASN A 142 2.15 6.60 -0.75
CA ASN A 142 3.04 6.20 -1.83
C ASN A 142 2.75 6.99 -3.12
N PHE A 143 3.16 8.26 -3.19
CA PHE A 143 2.95 9.12 -4.35
C PHE A 143 4.04 10.17 -4.52
N VAL A 144 4.23 10.62 -5.77
CA VAL A 144 5.17 11.70 -6.12
C VAL A 144 4.44 13.04 -6.13
N CYS A 145 4.97 14.03 -5.41
CA CYS A 145 4.45 15.38 -5.35
C CYS A 145 5.51 16.41 -5.76
N ILE A 146 5.15 17.34 -6.66
CA ILE A 146 6.06 18.36 -7.21
C ILE A 146 5.44 19.75 -7.18
N PRO A 147 6.24 20.83 -6.99
CA PRO A 147 5.74 22.20 -7.08
C PRO A 147 5.50 22.63 -8.53
N ASP A 148 4.45 23.44 -8.76
CA ASP A 148 4.05 23.97 -10.07
C ASP A 148 5.05 24.96 -10.69
N THR A 149 6.01 25.42 -9.90
CA THR A 149 7.03 26.40 -10.29
C THR A 149 8.21 25.81 -11.06
N LEU A 150 8.29 24.47 -11.13
CA LEU A 150 9.37 23.78 -11.84
C LEU A 150 9.21 23.88 -13.36
N THR A 151 10.33 23.66 -14.07
CA THR A 151 10.34 23.30 -15.50
C THR A 151 10.16 21.78 -15.64
N VAL A 152 9.90 21.30 -16.86
CA VAL A 152 9.85 19.88 -17.18
C VAL A 152 11.12 19.13 -16.71
N CYS A 153 12.30 19.70 -16.97
CA CYS A 153 13.56 19.11 -16.49
C CYS A 153 13.64 19.08 -14.95
N GLY A 154 13.20 20.14 -14.27
CA GLY A 154 13.14 20.17 -12.81
C GLY A 154 12.19 19.13 -12.22
N ALA A 155 11.04 18.95 -12.83
CA ALA A 155 10.05 17.94 -12.42
C ALA A 155 10.56 16.51 -12.64
N MET A 156 11.27 16.24 -13.76
CA MET A 156 11.89 14.95 -14.01
C MET A 156 12.98 14.64 -12.97
N ASN A 157 13.80 15.61 -12.60
CA ASN A 157 14.82 15.42 -11.57
C ASN A 157 14.19 15.14 -10.19
N GLU A 158 13.09 15.82 -9.88
CA GLU A 158 12.35 15.62 -8.64
C GLU A 158 11.67 14.24 -8.60
N LEU A 159 11.08 13.81 -9.73
CA LEU A 159 10.56 12.45 -9.89
C LEU A 159 11.64 11.40 -9.63
N VAL A 160 12.80 11.51 -10.27
CA VAL A 160 13.92 10.55 -10.08
C VAL A 160 14.36 10.50 -8.63
N ARG A 161 14.38 11.65 -7.94
CA ARG A 161 14.72 11.72 -6.52
C ARG A 161 13.71 10.97 -5.63
N GLN A 162 12.41 11.12 -5.93
CA GLN A 162 11.33 10.50 -5.14
C GLN A 162 11.05 9.05 -5.52
N ALA A 163 11.34 8.63 -6.75
CA ALA A 163 11.08 7.28 -7.26
C ALA A 163 11.88 6.16 -6.54
N GLY A 164 12.86 6.50 -5.71
CA GLY A 164 13.55 5.54 -4.83
C GLY A 164 12.76 5.18 -3.58
N GLU A 165 11.77 5.99 -3.23
CA GLU A 165 10.94 5.86 -2.02
C GLU A 165 9.46 5.60 -2.36
N HIS A 166 9.04 5.86 -3.61
CA HIS A 166 7.66 5.76 -4.07
C HIS A 166 7.56 4.94 -5.35
N ASP A 167 6.71 3.93 -5.35
CA ASP A 167 6.47 3.05 -6.50
C ASP A 167 5.38 3.59 -7.44
N ASN A 168 4.42 4.37 -6.92
CA ASN A 168 3.36 4.98 -7.71
C ASN A 168 3.86 6.26 -8.39
N ILE A 169 4.48 6.10 -9.55
CA ILE A 169 5.09 7.18 -10.34
C ILE A 169 4.33 7.50 -11.65
N SER A 170 3.25 6.75 -11.96
CA SER A 170 2.48 6.94 -13.20
C SER A 170 1.81 8.32 -13.26
N THR A 171 1.41 8.84 -12.10
CA THR A 171 0.80 10.16 -11.91
C THR A 171 1.64 10.99 -10.94
N LEU A 172 2.04 12.19 -11.36
CA LEU A 172 2.72 13.16 -10.49
C LEU A 172 1.70 14.22 -10.05
N TYR A 173 1.55 14.39 -8.74
CA TYR A 173 0.67 15.42 -8.20
C TYR A 173 1.39 16.75 -8.08
N VAL A 174 0.70 17.81 -8.41
CA VAL A 174 1.28 19.15 -8.46
C VAL A 174 0.65 20.02 -7.38
N VAL A 175 1.49 20.74 -6.64
CA VAL A 175 1.08 21.70 -5.62
C VAL A 175 1.57 23.10 -5.96
N ASP A 176 0.80 24.09 -5.54
CA ASP A 176 1.20 25.49 -5.67
C ASP A 176 2.23 25.92 -4.60
N GLY A 177 2.64 27.19 -4.63
CA GLY A 177 3.61 27.74 -3.68
C GLY A 177 3.15 27.76 -2.21
N SER A 178 1.87 27.49 -1.93
CA SER A 178 1.31 27.34 -0.57
C SER A 178 1.14 25.87 -0.16
N GLY A 179 1.45 24.93 -1.06
CA GLY A 179 1.31 23.49 -0.85
C GLY A 179 -0.11 22.96 -1.06
N VAL A 180 -0.98 23.77 -1.72
CA VAL A 180 -2.34 23.37 -2.10
C VAL A 180 -2.29 22.63 -3.43
N PHE A 181 -3.14 21.61 -3.58
CA PHE A 181 -3.25 20.82 -4.80
C PHE A 181 -3.64 21.71 -6.00
N ALA A 182 -2.84 21.63 -7.06
CA ALA A 182 -3.00 22.44 -8.27
C ALA A 182 -3.36 21.62 -9.52
N GLY A 183 -3.26 20.29 -9.44
CA GLY A 183 -3.54 19.38 -10.54
C GLY A 183 -2.58 18.18 -10.56
N ALA A 184 -2.60 17.44 -11.67
CA ALA A 184 -1.73 16.28 -11.86
C ALA A 184 -1.08 16.26 -13.25
N ILE A 185 -0.03 15.49 -13.41
CA ILE A 185 0.69 15.28 -14.68
C ILE A 185 0.86 13.77 -14.85
N ASP A 186 0.47 13.24 -16.00
CA ASP A 186 0.83 11.86 -16.34
C ASP A 186 2.33 11.77 -16.63
N LEU A 187 2.97 10.73 -16.14
CA LEU A 187 4.39 10.47 -16.42
C LEU A 187 4.69 10.50 -17.93
N LYS A 188 3.79 9.95 -18.75
CA LYS A 188 3.91 9.97 -20.21
C LYS A 188 4.00 11.40 -20.75
N ASP A 189 3.15 12.31 -20.26
CA ASP A 189 3.12 13.70 -20.71
C ASP A 189 4.40 14.43 -20.29
N LEU A 190 4.93 14.13 -19.10
CA LEU A 190 6.22 14.66 -18.65
C LEU A 190 7.40 14.17 -19.51
N ILE A 191 7.41 12.87 -19.91
CA ILE A 191 8.48 12.28 -20.73
C ILE A 191 8.53 12.88 -22.14
N ILE A 192 7.37 13.19 -22.74
CA ILE A 192 7.32 13.73 -24.13
C ILE A 192 7.44 15.25 -24.19
N ALA A 193 7.32 15.95 -23.08
CA ALA A 193 7.45 17.41 -23.02
C ALA A 193 8.90 17.86 -23.23
N ARG A 194 9.08 19.14 -23.61
CA ARG A 194 10.42 19.71 -23.81
C ARG A 194 11.01 20.15 -22.48
N GLU A 195 12.27 19.88 -22.26
CA GLU A 195 13.01 20.08 -20.99
C GLU A 195 12.83 21.48 -20.37
N ASN A 196 12.80 22.54 -21.21
CA ASN A 196 12.76 23.92 -20.75
C ASN A 196 11.36 24.52 -20.74
N ASP A 197 10.33 23.75 -21.13
CA ASP A 197 8.94 24.23 -21.09
C ASP A 197 8.46 24.33 -19.62
N PRO A 198 7.62 25.33 -19.29
CA PRO A 198 7.02 25.39 -17.97
C PRO A 198 6.00 24.25 -17.79
N LEU A 199 5.90 23.71 -16.59
CA LEU A 199 4.94 22.64 -16.28
C LEU A 199 3.49 23.03 -16.53
N SER A 200 3.17 24.32 -16.46
CA SER A 200 1.80 24.85 -16.62
C SER A 200 1.11 24.41 -17.93
N GLY A 201 1.87 24.03 -18.96
CA GLY A 201 1.36 23.53 -20.24
C GLY A 201 0.91 22.07 -20.23
N ILE A 202 1.34 21.28 -19.26
CA ILE A 202 1.04 19.85 -19.15
C ILE A 202 0.29 19.47 -17.86
N ILE A 203 0.07 20.42 -16.94
CA ILE A 203 -0.72 20.20 -15.73
C ILE A 203 -2.20 20.08 -16.08
N ARG A 204 -2.81 18.96 -15.71
CA ARG A 204 -4.26 18.75 -15.73
C ARG A 204 -4.88 19.36 -14.48
N ARG A 205 -5.40 20.58 -14.58
CA ARG A 205 -5.95 21.34 -13.44
C ARG A 205 -7.32 20.85 -12.98
N SER A 206 -8.09 20.22 -13.88
CA SER A 206 -9.39 19.63 -13.56
C SER A 206 -9.28 18.15 -13.18
N TYR A 207 -8.18 17.75 -12.56
CA TYR A 207 -8.00 16.38 -12.11
C TYR A 207 -8.95 16.06 -10.96
N PRO A 208 -9.63 14.89 -10.97
CA PRO A 208 -10.56 14.50 -9.91
C PRO A 208 -9.85 14.27 -8.57
N TYR A 209 -10.58 14.46 -7.48
CA TYR A 209 -10.08 14.25 -6.13
C TYR A 209 -11.22 13.85 -5.18
N VAL A 210 -10.85 13.34 -4.00
CA VAL A 210 -11.75 13.09 -2.88
C VAL A 210 -11.22 13.74 -1.60
N LEU A 211 -12.09 13.96 -0.61
CA LEU A 211 -11.68 14.51 0.68
C LEU A 211 -11.42 13.38 1.69
N ALA A 212 -10.44 13.57 2.57
CA ALA A 212 -10.04 12.57 3.55
C ALA A 212 -11.19 12.19 4.52
N HIS A 213 -12.05 13.12 4.88
CA HIS A 213 -13.20 12.91 5.76
C HIS A 213 -14.51 12.55 5.05
N GLU A 214 -14.50 12.43 3.72
CA GLU A 214 -15.67 11.88 3.01
C GLU A 214 -15.86 10.41 3.39
N ARG A 215 -17.14 10.02 3.52
CA ARG A 215 -17.45 8.61 3.70
C ARG A 215 -17.35 7.89 2.37
N VAL A 216 -16.85 6.67 2.39
CA VAL A 216 -16.75 5.82 1.20
C VAL A 216 -18.11 5.69 0.51
N GLU A 217 -19.19 5.45 1.25
CA GLU A 217 -20.56 5.31 0.73
C GLU A 217 -21.03 6.54 -0.06
N ASP A 218 -20.62 7.75 0.36
CA ASP A 218 -21.07 9.01 -0.26
C ASP A 218 -20.33 9.34 -1.56
N CYS A 219 -19.15 8.77 -1.79
CA CYS A 219 -18.32 9.09 -2.95
C CYS A 219 -18.11 7.92 -3.91
N ILE A 220 -18.54 6.69 -3.56
CA ILE A 220 -18.26 5.47 -4.32
C ILE A 220 -18.76 5.56 -5.77
N ASP A 221 -19.99 6.04 -6.00
CA ASP A 221 -20.55 6.18 -7.35
C ASP A 221 -19.74 7.17 -8.20
N ARG A 222 -19.28 8.28 -7.57
CA ARG A 222 -18.45 9.29 -8.21
C ARG A 222 -17.06 8.75 -8.53
N ILE A 223 -16.46 7.98 -7.61
CA ILE A 223 -15.16 7.35 -7.77
C ILE A 223 -15.20 6.34 -8.93
N ALA A 224 -16.25 5.52 -9.00
CA ALA A 224 -16.42 4.49 -10.04
C ALA A 224 -16.54 5.06 -11.47
N GLU A 225 -16.85 6.36 -11.62
CA GLU A 225 -16.92 7.02 -12.91
C GLU A 225 -15.54 7.48 -13.45
N TYR A 226 -14.50 7.47 -12.61
CA TYR A 226 -13.16 7.91 -13.00
C TYR A 226 -12.33 6.75 -13.57
N GLU A 227 -11.60 7.05 -14.65
CA GLU A 227 -10.70 6.10 -15.34
C GLU A 227 -9.22 6.39 -15.01
N GLU A 228 -8.95 7.11 -13.92
CA GLU A 228 -7.60 7.53 -13.55
C GLU A 228 -6.86 6.40 -12.79
N ASP A 229 -5.54 6.32 -12.97
CA ASP A 229 -4.69 5.33 -12.29
C ASP A 229 -4.68 5.49 -10.76
N SER A 230 -4.89 6.72 -10.30
CA SER A 230 -4.98 7.05 -8.87
C SER A 230 -5.68 8.40 -8.66
N LEU A 231 -6.31 8.58 -7.49
CA LEU A 231 -7.00 9.81 -7.09
C LEU A 231 -6.30 10.43 -5.87
N PRO A 232 -6.02 11.75 -5.87
CA PRO A 232 -5.51 12.40 -4.68
C PRO A 232 -6.61 12.56 -3.63
N VAL A 233 -6.24 12.26 -2.39
CA VAL A 233 -7.05 12.48 -1.20
C VAL A 233 -6.62 13.80 -0.59
N LEU A 234 -7.53 14.75 -0.49
CA LEU A 234 -7.23 16.08 0.01
C LEU A 234 -7.78 16.29 1.42
N THR A 235 -7.08 17.13 2.16
CA THR A 235 -7.59 17.72 3.40
C THR A 235 -8.59 18.84 3.09
N GLU A 236 -9.32 19.35 4.09
CA GLU A 236 -10.28 20.45 3.90
C GLU A 236 -9.62 21.77 3.42
N ASP A 237 -8.34 21.97 3.73
CA ASP A 237 -7.55 23.12 3.25
C ASP A 237 -6.90 22.86 1.87
N GLY A 238 -7.28 21.77 1.19
CA GLY A 238 -6.90 21.47 -0.19
C GLY A 238 -5.47 20.92 -0.35
N ARG A 239 -4.84 20.45 0.73
CA ARG A 239 -3.52 19.81 0.68
C ARG A 239 -3.67 18.32 0.41
N ILE A 240 -2.68 17.73 -0.26
CA ILE A 240 -2.67 16.28 -0.48
C ILE A 240 -2.34 15.59 0.85
N ALA A 241 -3.24 14.74 1.32
CA ALA A 241 -3.07 13.88 2.49
C ALA A 241 -2.54 12.50 2.10
N GLY A 242 -2.89 12.01 0.92
CA GLY A 242 -2.53 10.71 0.38
C GLY A 242 -3.17 10.50 -0.99
N ILE A 243 -3.19 9.28 -1.47
CA ILE A 243 -3.84 8.87 -2.71
C ILE A 243 -4.66 7.60 -2.50
N LEU A 244 -5.62 7.35 -3.40
CA LEU A 244 -6.23 6.04 -3.65
C LEU A 244 -5.77 5.56 -5.01
N THR A 245 -5.23 4.34 -5.09
CA THR A 245 -4.86 3.70 -6.35
C THR A 245 -6.08 3.07 -7.03
N ALA A 246 -5.97 2.71 -8.30
CA ALA A 246 -7.03 1.97 -9.00
C ALA A 246 -7.38 0.64 -8.29
N GLN A 247 -6.42 0.00 -7.63
CA GLN A 247 -6.65 -1.21 -6.85
C GLN A 247 -7.47 -0.90 -5.59
N ASP A 248 -7.11 0.14 -4.83
CA ASP A 248 -7.88 0.58 -3.65
C ASP A 248 -9.33 0.92 -4.03
N LEU A 249 -9.53 1.56 -5.19
CA LEU A 249 -10.86 1.90 -5.70
C LEU A 249 -11.70 0.65 -6.00
N VAL A 250 -11.11 -0.38 -6.59
CA VAL A 250 -11.80 -1.67 -6.84
C VAL A 250 -12.18 -2.35 -5.52
N GLU A 251 -11.27 -2.38 -4.55
CA GLU A 251 -11.51 -2.97 -3.23
C GLU A 251 -12.63 -2.22 -2.49
N LEU A 252 -12.63 -0.88 -2.52
CA LEU A 252 -13.68 -0.06 -1.92
C LEU A 252 -15.05 -0.32 -2.55
N VAL A 253 -15.13 -0.49 -3.88
CA VAL A 253 -16.38 -0.82 -4.59
C VAL A 253 -16.87 -2.21 -4.20
N ASP A 254 -15.98 -3.20 -4.16
CA ASP A 254 -16.32 -4.57 -3.81
C ASP A 254 -16.79 -4.68 -2.35
N ASP A 255 -16.15 -4.00 -1.41
CA ASP A 255 -16.54 -3.94 0.01
C ASP A 255 -17.93 -3.30 0.17
N ALA A 256 -18.18 -2.16 -0.48
CA ALA A 256 -19.48 -1.47 -0.42
C ALA A 256 -20.63 -2.32 -1.01
N MET A 257 -20.38 -3.03 -2.11
CA MET A 257 -21.36 -3.94 -2.69
C MET A 257 -21.60 -5.17 -1.82
N GLY A 258 -20.57 -5.69 -1.15
CA GLY A 258 -20.67 -6.81 -0.21
C GLY A 258 -21.54 -6.48 1.00
N ASP A 259 -21.37 -5.30 1.57
CA ASP A 259 -22.17 -4.80 2.70
C ASP A 259 -23.65 -4.60 2.36
N ASP A 260 -23.97 -4.12 1.16
CA ASP A 260 -25.33 -3.97 0.70
C ASP A 260 -26.04 -5.33 0.50
N TYR A 261 -25.32 -6.35 0.01
CA TYR A 261 -25.87 -7.71 -0.06
C TYR A 261 -26.09 -8.31 1.32
N ALA A 262 -25.22 -8.05 2.29
CA ALA A 262 -25.39 -8.53 3.66
C ALA A 262 -26.61 -7.87 4.37
N LYS A 263 -26.83 -6.56 4.12
CA LYS A 263 -28.00 -5.82 4.65
C LYS A 263 -29.34 -6.25 4.03
N LEU A 264 -29.34 -6.78 2.79
CA LEU A 264 -30.55 -7.26 2.10
C LEU A 264 -30.90 -8.72 2.40
N GLY A 265 -29.96 -9.49 2.97
CA GLY A 265 -30.11 -10.92 3.27
C GLY A 265 -30.41 -11.26 4.73
N GLY A 266 -30.58 -10.27 5.62
CA GLY A 266 -30.82 -10.42 7.07
C GLY A 266 -32.28 -10.26 7.49
#